data_a5470cde89944df4472845f533ee0194
#
_entry.id   a5470cde89944df4472845f533ee0194
#
_cell.length_a   1.000
_cell.length_b   1.000
_cell.length_c   1.000
_cell.angle_alpha   90.00
_cell.angle_beta   90.00
_cell.angle_gamma   90.00
#
_symmetry.space_group_name_H-M   'P 1'
#
loop_
_entity.id
_entity.type
_entity.pdbx_description
1 polymer ?
#
loop_
_entity_poly.entity_id
_entity_poly.type
_entity_poly.pdbx_seq_one_letter_code
_entity_poly.pdbx_strand_id
1 'polypeptide(L)'
;MILISEDVWGAPFEQLSKRRAVHHDPELWNDAAKLKAEVANAEVLVVRNRTQVTAEVIAASPKLKVIARAGVGLDNIDIKAADKAGVVVVAGLGANAVSVAELTLGLALALRRQIALQDRQTKSGKWLRTPGNEISGSTWGLLGCGATGREIGRAHV
;
A
#
# COMPACT_ATOMS: atom_id res chain seq x y z
N MET A 1 -15.97 16.40 8.53
CA MET A 1 -16.00 14.96 8.82
C MET A 1 -14.86 14.26 8.07
N ILE A 2 -14.29 13.21 8.66
CA ILE A 2 -13.30 12.33 8.01
C ILE A 2 -14.02 11.06 7.61
N LEU A 3 -13.92 10.66 6.34
CA LEU A 3 -14.49 9.42 5.81
C LEU A 3 -13.36 8.43 5.54
N ILE A 4 -13.45 7.22 6.07
CA ILE A 4 -12.53 6.12 5.82
C ILE A 4 -13.29 5.03 5.07
N SER A 5 -12.92 4.77 3.82
CA SER A 5 -13.71 3.96 2.88
C SER A 5 -13.21 2.53 2.70
N GLU A 6 -12.19 2.13 3.45
CA GLU A 6 -11.61 0.78 3.37
C GLU A 6 -11.24 0.28 4.78
N ASP A 7 -10.89 -1.00 4.87
CA ASP A 7 -10.39 -1.61 6.10
C ASP A 7 -8.99 -1.07 6.45
N VAL A 8 -8.99 0.15 6.99
CA VAL A 8 -7.82 0.87 7.48
C VAL A 8 -8.16 1.42 8.85
N TRP A 9 -7.70 0.76 9.89
CA TRP A 9 -7.95 1.17 11.26
C TRP A 9 -6.73 0.90 12.16
N GLY A 10 -6.71 1.52 13.34
CA GLY A 10 -5.66 1.35 14.33
C GLY A 10 -5.53 2.55 15.25
N ALA A 11 -4.56 2.50 16.16
CA ALA A 11 -4.39 3.50 17.21
C ALA A 11 -4.38 4.96 16.73
N PRO A 12 -3.79 5.33 15.57
CA PRO A 12 -3.86 6.72 15.08
C PRO A 12 -5.30 7.17 14.78
N PHE A 13 -6.13 6.30 14.18
CA PHE A 13 -7.53 6.60 13.87
C PHE A 13 -8.40 6.63 15.12
N GLU A 14 -8.13 5.77 16.10
CA GLU A 14 -8.78 5.80 17.41
C GLU A 14 -8.52 7.11 18.16
N GLN A 15 -7.29 7.63 18.08
CA GLN A 15 -6.96 8.93 18.65
C GLN A 15 -7.64 10.08 17.89
N LEU A 16 -7.70 9.97 16.57
CA LEU A 16 -8.33 10.95 15.71
C LEU A 16 -9.84 11.03 15.94
N SER A 17 -10.52 9.88 16.12
CA SER A 17 -11.96 9.81 16.37
C SER A 17 -12.38 10.46 17.69
N LYS A 18 -11.49 10.58 18.67
CA LYS A 18 -11.72 11.32 19.93
C LYS A 18 -11.75 12.85 19.72
N ARG A 19 -11.22 13.35 18.62
CA ARG A 19 -11.05 14.80 18.35
C ARG A 19 -11.85 15.29 17.16
N ARG A 20 -12.23 14.42 16.25
CA ARG A 20 -12.92 14.72 14.98
C ARG A 20 -14.01 13.70 14.70
N ALA A 21 -15.05 14.11 14.01
CA ALA A 21 -16.06 13.18 13.51
C ALA A 21 -15.42 12.30 12.44
N VAL A 22 -15.32 11.01 12.71
CA VAL A 22 -14.78 9.98 11.79
C VAL A 22 -15.93 9.02 11.48
N HIS A 23 -16.17 8.79 10.19
CA HIS A 23 -17.04 7.74 9.69
C HIS A 23 -16.15 6.68 9.01
N HIS A 24 -16.24 5.44 9.47
CA HIS A 24 -15.47 4.31 8.93
C HIS A 24 -16.43 3.26 8.40
N ASP A 25 -16.38 3.06 7.08
CA ASP A 25 -17.07 1.97 6.41
C ASP A 25 -16.04 1.16 5.61
N PRO A 26 -15.61 -0.02 6.11
CA PRO A 26 -14.54 -0.80 5.50
C PRO A 26 -14.91 -1.38 4.13
N GLU A 27 -16.18 -1.44 3.78
CA GLU A 27 -16.69 -2.01 2.52
C GLU A 27 -17.19 -0.95 1.53
N LEU A 28 -17.08 0.33 1.86
CA LEU A 28 -17.58 1.43 1.02
C LEU A 28 -16.96 1.47 -0.38
N TRP A 29 -15.75 0.95 -0.53
CA TRP A 29 -15.02 0.88 -1.80
C TRP A 29 -15.77 0.08 -2.88
N ASN A 30 -16.67 -0.84 -2.52
CA ASN A 30 -17.39 -1.69 -3.47
C ASN A 30 -18.76 -1.13 -3.91
N ASP A 31 -19.18 0.01 -3.33
CA ASP A 31 -20.43 0.70 -3.67
C ASP A 31 -20.15 2.15 -4.08
N ALA A 32 -20.01 2.35 -5.39
CA ALA A 32 -19.71 3.67 -5.96
C ALA A 32 -20.82 4.71 -5.73
N ALA A 33 -22.08 4.28 -5.66
CA ALA A 33 -23.21 5.18 -5.43
C ALA A 33 -23.21 5.66 -3.98
N LYS A 34 -23.03 4.74 -3.04
CA LYS A 34 -22.90 5.04 -1.61
C LYS A 34 -21.68 5.90 -1.33
N LEU A 35 -20.53 5.58 -1.95
CA LEU A 35 -19.31 6.39 -1.83
C LEU A 35 -19.55 7.84 -2.25
N LYS A 36 -20.20 8.08 -3.37
CA LYS A 36 -20.53 9.44 -3.84
C LYS A 36 -21.47 10.17 -2.88
N ALA A 37 -22.42 9.47 -2.29
CA ALA A 37 -23.35 10.06 -1.32
C ALA A 37 -22.64 10.45 -0.02
N GLU A 38 -21.76 9.59 0.51
CA GLU A 38 -21.08 9.82 1.78
C GLU A 38 -19.96 10.84 1.68
N VAL A 39 -19.20 10.82 0.58
CA VAL A 39 -18.09 11.75 0.38
C VAL A 39 -18.54 13.20 0.23
N ALA A 40 -19.80 13.46 -0.13
CA ALA A 40 -20.36 14.80 -0.25
C ALA A 40 -20.26 15.65 1.03
N ASN A 41 -20.19 14.99 2.19
CA ASN A 41 -20.04 15.64 3.48
C ASN A 41 -18.64 15.52 4.09
N ALA A 42 -17.71 14.86 3.41
CA ALA A 42 -16.36 14.66 3.88
C ALA A 42 -15.45 15.87 3.57
N GLU A 43 -14.62 16.24 4.52
CA GLU A 43 -13.49 17.18 4.32
C GLU A 43 -12.19 16.41 4.04
N VAL A 44 -12.12 15.17 4.54
CA VAL A 44 -10.98 14.28 4.35
C VAL A 44 -11.53 12.91 3.94
N LEU A 45 -11.00 12.36 2.86
CA LEU A 45 -11.26 11.00 2.41
C LEU A 45 -9.98 10.17 2.61
N VAL A 46 -10.08 9.12 3.44
CA VAL A 46 -9.00 8.17 3.64
C VAL A 46 -9.28 6.92 2.81
N VAL A 47 -8.34 6.56 1.95
CA VAL A 47 -8.41 5.39 1.07
C VAL A 47 -7.15 4.53 1.21
N ARG A 48 -7.20 3.31 0.69
CA ARG A 48 -6.02 2.47 0.55
C ARG A 48 -5.78 2.11 -0.92
N ASN A 49 -6.21 0.96 -1.39
CA ASN A 49 -5.90 0.49 -2.74
C ASN A 49 -7.13 0.05 -3.55
N ARG A 50 -8.29 -0.06 -2.93
CA ARG A 50 -9.52 -0.55 -3.58
C ARG A 50 -10.42 0.59 -4.04
N THR A 51 -10.61 1.59 -3.19
CA THR A 51 -11.45 2.76 -3.50
C THR A 51 -10.90 3.51 -4.70
N GLN A 52 -11.71 3.61 -5.75
CA GLN A 52 -11.38 4.39 -6.95
C GLN A 52 -11.84 5.83 -6.76
N VAL A 53 -10.90 6.74 -6.55
CA VAL A 53 -11.17 8.17 -6.37
C VAL A 53 -11.10 8.85 -7.74
N THR A 54 -12.16 8.67 -8.49
CA THR A 54 -12.32 9.23 -9.84
C THR A 54 -12.65 10.72 -9.81
N ALA A 55 -12.55 11.39 -10.97
CA ALA A 55 -13.00 12.78 -11.13
C ALA A 55 -14.45 12.99 -10.67
N GLU A 56 -15.32 11.98 -10.89
CA GLU A 56 -16.73 12.05 -10.47
C GLU A 56 -16.88 12.00 -8.94
N VAL A 57 -16.09 11.19 -8.25
CA VAL A 57 -16.08 11.13 -6.78
C VAL A 57 -15.61 12.46 -6.21
N ILE A 58 -14.56 13.06 -6.79
CA ILE A 58 -14.04 14.37 -6.37
C ILE A 58 -15.08 15.46 -6.64
N ALA A 59 -15.73 15.46 -7.80
CA ALA A 59 -16.77 16.42 -8.13
C ALA A 59 -18.01 16.32 -7.22
N ALA A 60 -18.34 15.10 -6.74
CA ALA A 60 -19.41 14.87 -5.78
C ALA A 60 -19.07 15.35 -4.35
N SER A 61 -17.87 15.86 -4.11
CA SER A 61 -17.32 16.15 -2.78
C SER A 61 -16.99 17.63 -2.60
N PRO A 62 -17.97 18.54 -2.55
CA PRO A 62 -17.73 19.99 -2.55
C PRO A 62 -16.97 20.50 -1.31
N LYS A 63 -16.90 19.71 -0.24
CA LYS A 63 -16.21 20.05 1.00
C LYS A 63 -14.84 19.38 1.13
N LEU A 64 -14.46 18.53 0.16
CA LEU A 64 -13.23 17.75 0.23
C LEU A 64 -12.01 18.65 0.12
N LYS A 65 -11.10 18.53 1.06
CA LYS A 65 -9.83 19.27 1.14
C LYS A 65 -8.63 18.36 0.99
N VAL A 66 -8.76 17.12 1.49
CA VAL A 66 -7.63 16.18 1.54
C VAL A 66 -8.09 14.78 1.15
N ILE A 67 -7.32 14.14 0.29
CA ILE A 67 -7.37 12.70 0.07
C ILE A 67 -6.11 12.09 0.69
N ALA A 68 -6.27 11.28 1.72
CA ALA A 68 -5.18 10.62 2.42
C ALA A 68 -5.11 9.14 2.00
N ARG A 69 -4.05 8.75 1.31
CA ARG A 69 -3.86 7.37 0.90
C ARG A 69 -2.99 6.63 1.91
N ALA A 70 -3.55 5.62 2.57
CA ALA A 70 -2.86 4.70 3.47
C ALA A 70 -2.02 3.69 2.66
N GLY A 71 -0.98 4.17 2.01
CA GLY A 71 -0.07 3.41 1.14
C GLY A 71 0.77 4.34 0.27
N VAL A 72 1.55 3.79 -0.66
CA VAL A 72 2.56 4.51 -1.44
C VAL A 72 2.08 4.90 -2.84
N GLY A 73 1.50 3.97 -3.60
CA GLY A 73 1.04 4.22 -4.96
C GLY A 73 -0.18 5.15 -5.02
N LEU A 74 -0.44 5.78 -6.15
CA LEU A 74 -1.54 6.72 -6.34
C LEU A 74 -2.44 6.32 -7.52
N ASP A 75 -2.33 5.11 -8.00
CA ASP A 75 -2.95 4.59 -9.23
C ASP A 75 -4.47 4.61 -9.16
N ASN A 76 -5.05 4.56 -7.97
CA ASN A 76 -6.48 4.59 -7.71
C ASN A 76 -7.04 6.00 -7.45
N ILE A 77 -6.25 7.06 -7.65
CA ILE A 77 -6.64 8.46 -7.43
C ILE A 77 -6.41 9.27 -8.69
N ASP A 78 -7.44 9.96 -9.16
CA ASP A 78 -7.29 10.93 -10.24
C ASP A 78 -6.62 12.22 -9.74
N ILE A 79 -5.29 12.21 -9.79
CA ILE A 79 -4.46 13.32 -9.32
C ILE A 79 -4.76 14.61 -10.07
N LYS A 80 -5.03 14.53 -11.38
CA LYS A 80 -5.33 15.72 -12.18
C LYS A 80 -6.66 16.36 -11.77
N ALA A 81 -7.65 15.54 -11.49
CA ALA A 81 -8.93 16.02 -10.99
C ALA A 81 -8.82 16.60 -9.58
N ALA A 82 -8.02 15.98 -8.69
CA ALA A 82 -7.76 16.48 -7.35
C ALA A 82 -7.08 17.86 -7.39
N ASP A 83 -6.02 17.99 -8.17
CA ASP A 83 -5.30 19.25 -8.36
C ASP A 83 -6.21 20.37 -8.90
N LYS A 84 -6.99 20.06 -9.95
CA LYS A 84 -7.97 21.01 -10.52
C LYS A 84 -9.04 21.44 -9.52
N ALA A 85 -9.42 20.57 -8.59
CA ALA A 85 -10.38 20.87 -7.52
C ALA A 85 -9.74 21.53 -6.29
N GLY A 86 -8.43 21.72 -6.25
CA GLY A 86 -7.70 22.24 -5.10
C GLY A 86 -7.64 21.26 -3.91
N VAL A 87 -7.78 19.97 -4.17
CA VAL A 87 -7.75 18.91 -3.15
C VAL A 87 -6.33 18.39 -3.00
N VAL A 88 -5.80 18.44 -1.79
CA VAL A 88 -4.45 17.95 -1.48
C VAL A 88 -4.44 16.42 -1.39
N VAL A 89 -3.52 15.77 -2.10
CA VAL A 89 -3.33 14.32 -2.01
C VAL A 89 -2.09 14.02 -1.17
N VAL A 90 -2.25 13.19 -0.14
CA VAL A 90 -1.18 12.78 0.78
C VAL A 90 -1.05 11.25 0.72
N ALA A 91 0.17 10.75 0.65
CA ALA A 91 0.48 9.33 0.65
C ALA A 91 1.64 9.00 1.60
N GLY A 92 1.71 7.75 2.04
CA GLY A 92 2.78 7.27 2.93
C GLY A 92 4.07 6.95 2.17
N LEU A 93 4.68 7.94 1.52
CA LEU A 93 5.87 7.75 0.71
C LEU A 93 7.02 7.17 1.55
N GLY A 94 7.57 6.04 1.09
CA GLY A 94 8.68 5.34 1.75
C GLY A 94 8.30 4.55 3.01
N ALA A 95 7.06 4.62 3.48
CA ALA A 95 6.64 3.97 4.73
C ALA A 95 6.81 2.43 4.73
N ASN A 96 6.79 1.80 3.56
CA ASN A 96 6.98 0.36 3.40
C ASN A 96 8.34 -0.03 2.80
N ALA A 97 9.28 0.92 2.65
CA ALA A 97 10.53 0.67 1.92
C ALA A 97 11.35 -0.47 2.53
N VAL A 98 11.49 -0.50 3.85
CA VAL A 98 12.19 -1.55 4.58
C VAL A 98 11.48 -2.89 4.41
N SER A 99 10.17 -2.95 4.63
CA SER A 99 9.39 -4.20 4.49
C SER A 99 9.49 -4.78 3.08
N VAL A 100 9.47 -3.94 2.04
CA VAL A 100 9.63 -4.38 0.65
C VAL A 100 11.07 -4.85 0.39
N ALA A 101 12.06 -4.19 0.95
CA ALA A 101 13.46 -4.61 0.82
C ALA A 101 13.70 -5.97 1.47
N GLU A 102 13.21 -6.18 2.70
CA GLU A 102 13.31 -7.47 3.40
C GLU A 102 12.60 -8.59 2.63
N LEU A 103 11.40 -8.34 2.13
CA LEU A 103 10.68 -9.31 1.31
C LEU A 103 11.46 -9.65 0.03
N THR A 104 12.04 -8.64 -0.62
CA THR A 104 12.85 -8.83 -1.84
C THR A 104 14.04 -9.75 -1.58
N LEU A 105 14.78 -9.52 -0.48
CA LEU A 105 15.89 -10.38 -0.07
C LEU A 105 15.40 -11.79 0.29
N GLY A 106 14.31 -11.89 1.04
CA GLY A 106 13.70 -13.16 1.40
C GLY A 106 13.30 -13.99 0.18
N LEU A 107 12.67 -13.37 -0.83
CA LEU A 107 12.29 -14.03 -2.08
C LEU A 107 13.52 -14.45 -2.90
N ALA A 108 14.55 -13.62 -2.95
CA ALA A 108 15.78 -13.94 -3.65
C ALA A 108 16.50 -15.12 -2.99
N LEU A 109 16.59 -15.16 -1.66
CA LEU A 109 17.11 -16.29 -0.91
C LEU A 109 16.26 -17.55 -1.14
N ALA A 110 14.94 -17.43 -1.06
CA ALA A 110 14.02 -18.55 -1.27
C ALA A 110 14.17 -19.14 -2.67
N LEU A 111 14.35 -18.31 -3.69
CA LEU A 111 14.55 -18.73 -5.07
C LEU A 111 15.94 -19.40 -5.24
N ARG A 112 17.00 -18.71 -4.83
CA ARG A 112 18.38 -19.19 -5.00
C ARG A 112 18.65 -20.48 -4.23
N ARG A 113 18.10 -20.63 -3.05
CA ARG A 113 18.25 -21.81 -2.19
C ARG A 113 17.13 -22.84 -2.36
N GLN A 114 16.18 -22.60 -3.27
CA GLN A 114 15.04 -23.48 -3.58
C GLN A 114 14.20 -23.87 -2.33
N ILE A 115 14.05 -22.92 -1.38
CA ILE A 115 13.44 -23.19 -0.06
C ILE A 115 12.05 -23.79 -0.20
N ALA A 116 11.18 -23.21 -1.04
CA ALA A 116 9.82 -23.69 -1.22
C ALA A 116 9.74 -25.10 -1.86
N LEU A 117 10.70 -25.46 -2.71
CA LEU A 117 10.78 -26.81 -3.29
C LEU A 117 11.22 -27.80 -2.22
N GLN A 118 12.27 -27.49 -1.46
CA GLN A 118 12.79 -28.37 -0.41
C GLN A 118 11.77 -28.58 0.71
N ASP A 119 11.03 -27.53 1.11
CA ASP A 119 9.94 -27.62 2.09
C ASP A 119 8.86 -28.62 1.63
N ARG A 120 8.39 -28.49 0.38
CA ARG A 120 7.40 -29.44 -0.17
C ARG A 120 7.90 -30.87 -0.23
N GLN A 121 9.17 -31.05 -0.63
CA GLN A 121 9.78 -32.39 -0.71
C GLN A 121 9.89 -33.03 0.67
N THR A 122 10.39 -32.28 1.65
CA THR A 122 10.53 -32.75 3.03
C THR A 122 9.17 -33.12 3.64
N LYS A 123 8.17 -32.27 3.48
CA LYS A 123 6.79 -32.53 3.93
C LYS A 123 6.15 -33.75 3.27
N SER A 124 6.57 -34.10 2.05
CA SER A 124 6.14 -35.33 1.37
C SER A 124 6.98 -36.57 1.72
N GLY A 125 7.84 -36.48 2.73
CA GLY A 125 8.72 -37.58 3.16
C GLY A 125 9.94 -37.83 2.27
N LYS A 126 10.24 -36.92 1.33
CA LYS A 126 11.38 -37.04 0.42
C LYS A 126 12.56 -36.24 0.95
N TRP A 127 13.68 -36.91 1.20
CA TRP A 127 14.94 -36.25 1.57
C TRP A 127 15.84 -36.14 0.33
N LEU A 128 15.64 -35.09 -0.47
CA LEU A 128 16.43 -34.84 -1.68
C LEU A 128 17.40 -33.69 -1.45
N ARG A 129 18.68 -33.95 -1.69
CA ARG A 129 19.74 -32.93 -1.64
C ARG A 129 19.81 -32.22 -3.00
N THR A 130 19.00 -31.18 -3.17
CA THR A 130 19.00 -30.37 -4.39
C THR A 130 20.01 -29.23 -4.25
N PRO A 131 21.01 -29.11 -5.15
CA PRO A 131 21.96 -28.00 -5.13
C PRO A 131 21.23 -26.65 -5.30
N GLY A 132 21.57 -25.69 -4.45
CA GLY A 132 21.16 -24.29 -4.61
C GLY A 132 22.37 -23.40 -4.91
N ASN A 133 22.11 -22.15 -5.17
CA ASN A 133 23.17 -21.15 -5.39
C ASN A 133 23.22 -20.17 -4.21
N GLU A 134 24.41 -19.70 -3.89
CA GLU A 134 24.60 -18.63 -2.89
C GLU A 134 24.27 -17.27 -3.50
N ILE A 135 23.89 -16.31 -2.65
CA ILE A 135 23.79 -14.90 -3.03
C ILE A 135 25.18 -14.27 -3.11
N SER A 136 26.11 -14.73 -2.27
CA SER A 136 27.48 -14.25 -2.26
C SER A 136 28.11 -14.30 -3.66
N GLY A 137 28.79 -13.23 -4.06
CA GLY A 137 29.40 -13.09 -5.37
C GLY A 137 28.41 -12.91 -6.54
N SER A 138 27.10 -12.83 -6.30
CA SER A 138 26.15 -12.57 -7.36
C SER A 138 25.98 -11.05 -7.60
N THR A 139 25.72 -10.68 -8.85
CA THR A 139 25.38 -9.29 -9.21
C THR A 139 23.87 -9.11 -9.24
N TRP A 140 23.37 -8.08 -8.58
CA TRP A 140 21.96 -7.70 -8.54
C TRP A 140 21.74 -6.41 -9.29
N GLY A 141 20.89 -6.44 -10.29
CA GLY A 141 20.44 -5.25 -10.97
C GLY A 141 19.21 -4.67 -10.30
N LEU A 142 19.25 -3.41 -9.91
CA LEU A 142 18.10 -2.67 -9.39
C LEU A 142 17.62 -1.68 -10.46
N LEU A 143 16.39 -1.84 -10.89
CA LEU A 143 15.74 -0.87 -11.77
C LEU A 143 14.99 0.17 -10.91
N GLY A 144 15.63 1.33 -10.71
CA GLY A 144 15.18 2.40 -9.84
C GLY A 144 15.94 2.44 -8.50
N CYS A 145 16.30 3.65 -8.07
CA CYS A 145 17.08 3.92 -6.85
C CYS A 145 16.31 4.85 -5.89
N GLY A 146 14.98 4.66 -5.78
CA GLY A 146 14.11 5.33 -4.81
C GLY A 146 14.30 4.80 -3.39
N ALA A 147 13.33 5.05 -2.51
CA ALA A 147 13.40 4.62 -1.11
C ALA A 147 13.66 3.11 -0.98
N THR A 148 12.86 2.28 -1.66
CA THR A 148 13.00 0.82 -1.63
C THR A 148 14.32 0.33 -2.21
N GLY A 149 14.73 0.85 -3.38
CA GLY A 149 15.99 0.43 -4.01
C GLY A 149 17.21 0.73 -3.13
N ARG A 150 17.20 1.85 -2.42
CA ARG A 150 18.24 2.19 -1.45
C ARG A 150 18.27 1.27 -0.25
N GLU A 151 17.10 0.87 0.28
CA GLU A 151 17.05 -0.09 1.40
C GLU A 151 17.53 -1.49 0.97
N ILE A 152 17.20 -1.95 -0.25
CA ILE A 152 17.75 -3.20 -0.79
C ILE A 152 19.28 -3.13 -0.88
N GLY A 153 19.83 -2.01 -1.36
CA GLY A 153 21.28 -1.80 -1.44
C GLY A 153 21.95 -1.82 -0.06
N ARG A 154 21.36 -1.20 0.96
CA ARG A 154 21.89 -1.18 2.33
C ARG A 154 21.94 -2.55 2.99
N ALA A 155 21.01 -3.42 2.68
CA ALA A 155 20.96 -4.76 3.26
C ALA A 155 22.06 -5.70 2.74
N HIS A 156 22.83 -5.27 1.75
CA HIS A 156 23.92 -6.02 1.12
C HIS A 156 25.32 -5.51 1.47
N VAL A 157 25.45 -4.52 2.32
CA VAL A 157 26.75 -3.95 2.74
C VAL A 157 27.14 -4.46 4.11
#